data_b6b2685ec54dbbde5c4754ef7d75c1f0
#
_entry.id   b6b2685ec54dbbde5c4754ef7d75c1f0
#
_cell.length_a   1.000
_cell.length_b   1.000
_cell.length_c   1.000
_cell.angle_alpha   90.00
_cell.angle_beta   90.00
_cell.angle_gamma   90.00
#
_symmetry.space_group_name_H-M   'P 1'
#
loop_
_entity.id
_entity.type
_entity.pdbx_description
1 polymer ?
#
loop_
_entity_poly.entity_id
_entity_poly.type
_entity_poly.pdbx_seq_one_letter_code
_entity_poly.pdbx_strand_id
1 'polypeptide(L)'
;MQPAPTFGRDSVQCLLANPKGLRSHYASAVTDEIIGHEVSVCGWIASVREHGEHLTFIDLRDSTGVVQCVISDRIELHPEWVIRVVGRVSKRPGGTENPTLPSGQVEISDASLEVLSKANAVPFSVSDQKDLPDEGVRLRYRFVDLRRARLQRNIRTRAQINKAIRHSLESFGFLEIETPMLWTPTPEGAREFSVPSRLQPGNFYVLPQSPQIAKQLLMVSGFDRYYQIARCMRDEDLRSDRQFEFTQLDLEASFVTQEDVREFITQAVSDATQAATGQSNLAFPSITYREAIARYGSDKPDIRFGHEIFELSDLFAGSGIRALDQPSVGAFIAPAKGEFSRSKLDQLVDRAKALGAAGLLWFRIKQGTDGSLEVDSPIAKFLKNEHIAEIVTRLGAKTGDVVLAVSGEFKATRSVLGTLRTELGRANLELEGLRYLWVIDFPMFEGLDDAGNPIAAHHPFTMPNADDFELMFSDPLAVRAQSYDLVLNGWELGSGSIRIHDPKIQSDVFKALGISDEVANQRFGFLLDAFGFGAPPHGGFAFGIDRLAALLCGEDTIREVIAFPKTQSGLDLMTGAPKQIAKDTLQSYGLAISESQKKA
;
A
#
# COMPACT_ATOMS: atom_id res chain seq x y z
N MET A 1 -18.97 1.71 11.74
CA MET A 1 -19.06 0.63 10.72
C MET A 1 -19.67 1.26 9.48
N GLN A 2 -18.87 1.59 8.50
CA GLN A 2 -19.40 2.01 7.19
C GLN A 2 -20.10 0.82 6.54
N PRO A 3 -21.23 1.02 5.84
CA PRO A 3 -21.82 -0.03 5.02
C PRO A 3 -20.77 -0.44 3.98
N ALA A 4 -20.58 -1.75 3.83
CA ALA A 4 -19.67 -2.30 2.82
C ALA A 4 -20.04 -1.71 1.45
N PRO A 5 -19.04 -1.27 0.64
CA PRO A 5 -19.32 -0.77 -0.69
C PRO A 5 -20.08 -1.85 -1.46
N THR A 6 -21.25 -1.49 -1.94
CA THR A 6 -22.05 -2.34 -2.83
C THR A 6 -21.27 -2.49 -4.13
N PHE A 7 -20.94 -3.72 -4.49
CA PHE A 7 -20.39 -4.00 -5.83
C PHE A 7 -21.29 -3.35 -6.88
N GLY A 8 -20.69 -2.60 -7.80
CA GLY A 8 -21.42 -2.14 -8.98
C GLY A 8 -22.05 -3.35 -9.68
N ARG A 9 -23.32 -3.26 -10.03
CA ARG A 9 -24.10 -4.35 -10.67
C ARG A 9 -23.37 -4.96 -11.88
N ASP A 10 -22.53 -4.20 -12.57
CA ASP A 10 -21.84 -4.59 -13.79
C ASP A 10 -20.73 -5.63 -13.60
N SER A 11 -20.04 -5.67 -12.46
CA SER A 11 -18.96 -6.64 -12.22
C SER A 11 -19.47 -8.05 -11.90
N VAL A 12 -20.65 -8.13 -11.30
CA VAL A 12 -21.36 -9.39 -11.07
C VAL A 12 -22.04 -9.87 -12.36
N GLN A 13 -22.59 -8.97 -13.17
CA GLN A 13 -23.23 -9.30 -14.45
C GLN A 13 -22.27 -9.98 -15.44
N CYS A 14 -20.99 -9.62 -15.49
CA CYS A 14 -20.03 -10.27 -16.40
C CYS A 14 -19.75 -11.74 -16.02
N LEU A 15 -19.82 -12.10 -14.72
CA LEU A 15 -19.72 -13.49 -14.23
C LEU A 15 -21.03 -14.26 -14.41
N LEU A 16 -22.16 -13.56 -14.46
CA LEU A 16 -23.50 -14.14 -14.54
C LEU A 16 -23.92 -14.50 -15.97
N ALA A 17 -23.19 -14.01 -16.97
CA ALA A 17 -23.67 -13.98 -18.35
C ALA A 17 -23.74 -15.35 -19.06
N ASN A 18 -23.11 -16.43 -18.59
CA ASN A 18 -23.27 -17.78 -19.11
C ASN A 18 -22.60 -18.82 -18.21
N PRO A 19 -23.22 -19.32 -17.17
CA PRO A 19 -22.72 -20.49 -16.47
C PRO A 19 -22.70 -21.68 -17.45
N LYS A 20 -21.59 -22.40 -17.48
CA LYS A 20 -21.41 -23.61 -18.28
C LYS A 20 -21.19 -24.80 -17.35
N GLY A 21 -21.47 -25.99 -17.84
CA GLY A 21 -21.23 -27.24 -17.14
C GLY A 21 -22.35 -27.62 -16.19
N LEU A 22 -22.05 -27.93 -14.94
CA LEU A 22 -22.98 -28.48 -13.96
C LEU A 22 -24.03 -27.50 -13.43
N ARG A 23 -23.83 -26.20 -13.59
CA ARG A 23 -24.75 -25.15 -13.12
C ARG A 23 -25.41 -24.42 -14.26
N SER A 24 -26.67 -24.03 -14.09
CA SER A 24 -27.38 -23.11 -14.98
C SER A 24 -27.34 -21.66 -14.45
N HIS A 25 -27.22 -21.48 -13.13
CA HIS A 25 -27.24 -20.18 -12.47
C HIS A 25 -26.22 -20.12 -11.33
N TYR A 26 -25.72 -18.92 -11.05
CA TYR A 26 -25.01 -18.60 -9.82
C TYR A 26 -26.01 -18.25 -8.71
N ALA A 27 -25.59 -18.39 -7.45
CA ALA A 27 -26.45 -18.15 -6.29
C ALA A 27 -27.10 -16.77 -6.29
N SER A 28 -26.34 -15.71 -6.64
CA SER A 28 -26.85 -14.33 -6.70
C SER A 28 -27.76 -14.04 -7.89
N ALA A 29 -27.79 -14.91 -8.91
CA ALA A 29 -28.66 -14.78 -10.07
C ALA A 29 -30.02 -15.45 -9.85
N VAL A 30 -30.22 -16.17 -8.74
CA VAL A 30 -31.50 -16.71 -8.35
C VAL A 30 -32.30 -15.60 -7.67
N THR A 31 -33.13 -14.92 -8.46
CA THR A 31 -33.93 -13.76 -8.04
C THR A 31 -35.41 -13.98 -8.33
N ASP A 32 -36.26 -13.06 -7.93
CA ASP A 32 -37.69 -13.06 -8.17
C ASP A 32 -38.06 -13.00 -9.66
N GLU A 33 -37.17 -12.51 -10.51
CA GLU A 33 -37.38 -12.46 -11.97
C GLU A 33 -37.48 -13.84 -12.62
N ILE A 34 -36.93 -14.89 -11.97
CA ILE A 34 -36.91 -16.26 -12.49
C ILE A 34 -37.78 -17.24 -11.66
N ILE A 35 -38.74 -16.73 -10.89
CA ILE A 35 -39.70 -17.57 -10.17
C ILE A 35 -40.41 -18.51 -11.15
N GLY A 36 -40.54 -19.78 -10.77
CA GLY A 36 -41.15 -20.86 -11.58
C GLY A 36 -40.16 -21.56 -12.51
N HIS A 37 -38.98 -21.03 -12.75
CA HIS A 37 -37.95 -21.67 -13.57
C HIS A 37 -37.22 -22.77 -12.80
N GLU A 38 -36.86 -23.85 -13.49
CA GLU A 38 -35.96 -24.86 -12.96
C GLU A 38 -34.51 -24.37 -13.10
N VAL A 39 -33.74 -24.45 -12.02
CA VAL A 39 -32.34 -24.04 -11.97
C VAL A 39 -31.45 -25.13 -11.42
N SER A 40 -30.19 -25.14 -11.84
CA SER A 40 -29.13 -25.96 -11.27
C SER A 40 -28.07 -25.02 -10.68
N VAL A 41 -27.82 -25.12 -9.39
CA VAL A 41 -26.79 -24.34 -8.67
C VAL A 41 -25.76 -25.28 -8.05
N CYS A 42 -24.49 -24.86 -7.97
CA CYS A 42 -23.42 -25.64 -7.35
C CYS A 42 -22.63 -24.73 -6.39
N GLY A 43 -22.26 -25.26 -5.25
CA GLY A 43 -21.49 -24.49 -4.25
C GLY A 43 -21.19 -25.32 -3.00
N TRP A 44 -20.77 -24.61 -1.99
CA TRP A 44 -20.49 -25.14 -0.67
C TRP A 44 -21.70 -24.95 0.25
N ILE A 45 -21.98 -25.93 1.10
CA ILE A 45 -22.97 -25.80 2.16
C ILE A 45 -22.44 -24.80 3.19
N ALA A 46 -23.08 -23.64 3.29
CA ALA A 46 -22.74 -22.65 4.32
C ALA A 46 -23.41 -22.99 5.66
N SER A 47 -24.68 -23.42 5.63
CA SER A 47 -25.39 -23.89 6.80
C SER A 47 -26.43 -24.92 6.43
N VAL A 48 -26.78 -25.79 7.39
CA VAL A 48 -27.87 -26.75 7.30
C VAL A 48 -28.80 -26.54 8.49
N ARG A 49 -30.08 -26.52 8.26
CA ARG A 49 -31.12 -26.42 9.30
C ARG A 49 -32.18 -27.46 9.03
N GLU A 50 -32.42 -28.38 9.97
CA GLU A 50 -33.52 -29.34 9.92
C GLU A 50 -34.76 -28.71 10.51
N HIS A 51 -35.90 -28.89 9.88
CA HIS A 51 -37.18 -28.44 10.37
C HIS A 51 -38.22 -29.57 10.31
N GLY A 52 -38.66 -30.04 11.47
CA GLY A 52 -39.52 -31.21 11.58
C GLY A 52 -38.82 -32.50 11.11
N GLU A 53 -39.64 -33.47 10.65
CA GLU A 53 -39.13 -34.79 10.25
C GLU A 53 -38.80 -34.90 8.75
N HIS A 54 -39.19 -33.90 7.94
CA HIS A 54 -39.20 -34.01 6.48
C HIS A 54 -38.62 -32.81 5.71
N LEU A 55 -38.08 -31.81 6.36
CA LEU A 55 -37.54 -30.64 5.66
C LEU A 55 -36.10 -30.30 6.09
N THR A 56 -35.24 -30.14 5.11
CA THR A 56 -33.88 -29.66 5.30
C THR A 56 -33.67 -28.35 4.52
N PHE A 57 -33.35 -27.28 5.22
CA PHE A 57 -32.93 -25.99 4.64
C PHE A 57 -31.42 -25.94 4.52
N ILE A 58 -30.95 -25.61 3.34
CA ILE A 58 -29.51 -25.50 3.03
C ILE A 58 -29.25 -24.09 2.52
N ASP A 59 -28.35 -23.38 3.16
CA ASP A 59 -27.78 -22.19 2.58
C ASP A 59 -26.58 -22.61 1.71
N LEU A 60 -26.76 -22.59 0.39
CA LEU A 60 -25.73 -22.92 -0.58
C LEU A 60 -24.96 -21.64 -0.96
N ARG A 61 -23.66 -21.65 -0.73
CA ARG A 61 -22.76 -20.54 -1.03
C ARG A 61 -21.94 -20.85 -2.26
N ASP A 62 -21.92 -19.93 -3.20
CA ASP A 62 -20.94 -19.93 -4.28
C ASP A 62 -20.07 -18.65 -4.28
N SER A 63 -19.36 -18.42 -5.36
CA SER A 63 -18.47 -17.25 -5.51
C SER A 63 -19.23 -15.92 -5.62
N THR A 64 -20.53 -15.91 -5.79
CA THR A 64 -21.36 -14.70 -6.01
C THR A 64 -22.27 -14.37 -4.84
N GLY A 65 -22.60 -15.36 -4.01
CA GLY A 65 -23.49 -15.16 -2.88
C GLY A 65 -23.99 -16.47 -2.27
N VAL A 66 -25.14 -16.38 -1.62
CA VAL A 66 -25.81 -17.48 -0.94
C VAL A 66 -27.26 -17.58 -1.45
N VAL A 67 -27.74 -18.80 -1.69
CA VAL A 67 -29.15 -19.07 -1.98
C VAL A 67 -29.66 -20.15 -1.05
N GLN A 68 -30.87 -20.00 -0.54
CA GLN A 68 -31.55 -21.02 0.24
C GLN A 68 -32.12 -22.11 -0.69
N CYS A 69 -31.85 -23.37 -0.34
CA CYS A 69 -32.43 -24.53 -0.99
C CYS A 69 -33.27 -25.33 0.04
N VAL A 70 -34.42 -25.84 -0.38
CA VAL A 70 -35.33 -26.62 0.47
C VAL A 70 -35.43 -28.02 -0.09
N ILE A 71 -35.05 -29.00 0.71
CA ILE A 71 -35.09 -30.42 0.38
C ILE A 71 -36.21 -31.08 1.20
N SER A 72 -37.10 -31.79 0.56
CA SER A 72 -38.26 -32.50 1.17
C SER A 72 -37.85 -33.87 1.74
N ASP A 73 -36.65 -33.96 2.31
CA ASP A 73 -36.13 -35.16 2.95
C ASP A 73 -35.12 -34.75 4.05
N ARG A 74 -34.95 -35.64 5.03
CA ARG A 74 -33.90 -35.52 6.01
C ARG A 74 -32.64 -36.19 5.50
N ILE A 75 -31.64 -35.40 5.20
CA ILE A 75 -30.37 -35.88 4.64
C ILE A 75 -29.24 -35.46 5.58
N GLU A 76 -28.34 -36.39 5.90
CA GLU A 76 -27.12 -36.07 6.66
C GLU A 76 -26.16 -35.26 5.81
N LEU A 77 -26.01 -33.98 6.14
CA LEU A 77 -25.19 -33.03 5.44
C LEU A 77 -24.34 -32.23 6.44
N HIS A 78 -23.16 -31.89 6.01
CA HIS A 78 -22.23 -31.08 6.85
C HIS A 78 -21.81 -29.81 6.13
N PRO A 79 -21.52 -28.71 6.89
CA PRO A 79 -20.97 -27.49 6.32
C PRO A 79 -19.72 -27.76 5.49
N GLU A 80 -19.52 -26.93 4.46
CA GLU A 80 -18.40 -26.97 3.53
C GLU A 80 -18.36 -28.19 2.59
N TRP A 81 -19.33 -29.09 2.64
CA TRP A 81 -19.50 -30.07 1.54
C TRP A 81 -19.87 -29.34 0.25
N VAL A 82 -19.39 -29.84 -0.87
CA VAL A 82 -19.72 -29.32 -2.20
C VAL A 82 -20.90 -30.10 -2.76
N ILE A 83 -21.93 -29.37 -3.10
CA ILE A 83 -23.19 -29.97 -3.61
C ILE A 83 -23.63 -29.31 -4.91
N ARG A 84 -24.44 -30.04 -5.66
CA ARG A 84 -25.26 -29.53 -6.73
C ARG A 84 -26.72 -29.68 -6.31
N VAL A 85 -27.50 -28.64 -6.51
CA VAL A 85 -28.94 -28.63 -6.24
C VAL A 85 -29.68 -28.28 -7.54
N VAL A 86 -30.65 -29.07 -7.91
CA VAL A 86 -31.54 -28.83 -9.05
C VAL A 86 -32.96 -28.74 -8.52
N GLY A 87 -33.65 -27.64 -8.78
CA GLY A 87 -35.00 -27.42 -8.29
C GLY A 87 -35.65 -26.18 -8.90
N ARG A 88 -36.85 -25.88 -8.44
CA ARG A 88 -37.66 -24.76 -8.93
C ARG A 88 -37.51 -23.54 -8.05
N VAL A 89 -37.30 -22.39 -8.66
CA VAL A 89 -37.27 -21.10 -7.92
C VAL A 89 -38.70 -20.76 -7.48
N SER A 90 -38.87 -20.56 -6.20
CA SER A 90 -40.14 -20.17 -5.56
C SER A 90 -39.94 -18.96 -4.64
N LYS A 91 -41.01 -18.23 -4.38
CA LYS A 91 -41.01 -17.16 -3.39
C LYS A 91 -40.92 -17.77 -1.99
N ARG A 92 -40.11 -17.18 -1.12
CA ARG A 92 -40.06 -17.58 0.29
C ARG A 92 -41.42 -17.36 0.96
N PRO A 93 -41.82 -18.18 1.94
CA PRO A 93 -42.99 -17.93 2.76
C PRO A 93 -42.93 -16.56 3.41
N GLY A 94 -44.08 -15.86 3.47
CA GLY A 94 -44.14 -14.51 4.05
C GLY A 94 -43.56 -14.45 5.47
N GLY A 95 -42.69 -13.47 5.74
CA GLY A 95 -42.00 -13.29 7.02
C GLY A 95 -40.70 -14.10 7.17
N THR A 96 -40.26 -14.83 6.12
CA THR A 96 -38.98 -15.56 6.11
C THR A 96 -37.96 -14.96 5.12
N GLU A 97 -38.30 -13.84 4.52
CA GLU A 97 -37.44 -13.11 3.59
C GLU A 97 -36.16 -12.62 4.30
N ASN A 98 -35.03 -12.65 3.60
CA ASN A 98 -33.76 -12.16 4.10
C ASN A 98 -33.25 -10.97 3.26
N PRO A 99 -33.50 -9.73 3.69
CA PRO A 99 -33.13 -8.54 2.92
C PRO A 99 -31.61 -8.33 2.79
N THR A 100 -30.79 -9.10 3.51
CA THR A 100 -29.31 -8.99 3.42
C THR A 100 -28.72 -9.78 2.26
N LEU A 101 -29.52 -10.64 1.61
CA LEU A 101 -29.09 -11.48 0.49
C LEU A 101 -29.76 -11.03 -0.81
N PRO A 102 -29.05 -10.98 -1.95
CA PRO A 102 -29.67 -10.73 -3.27
C PRO A 102 -30.79 -11.72 -3.59
N SER A 103 -30.63 -13.02 -3.23
CA SER A 103 -31.61 -14.10 -3.38
C SER A 103 -32.61 -14.19 -2.23
N GLY A 104 -32.63 -13.24 -1.32
CA GLY A 104 -33.33 -13.33 -0.04
C GLY A 104 -34.87 -13.34 -0.13
N GLN A 105 -35.44 -12.98 -1.28
CA GLN A 105 -36.88 -13.06 -1.55
C GLN A 105 -37.34 -14.43 -2.06
N VAL A 106 -36.40 -15.24 -2.51
CA VAL A 106 -36.66 -16.52 -3.17
C VAL A 106 -35.90 -17.68 -2.53
N GLU A 107 -36.30 -18.88 -2.84
CA GLU A 107 -35.61 -20.12 -2.48
C GLU A 107 -35.74 -21.12 -3.64
N ILE A 108 -34.91 -22.16 -3.64
CA ILE A 108 -35.01 -23.28 -4.57
C ILE A 108 -35.77 -24.38 -3.85
N SER A 109 -37.01 -24.66 -4.28
CA SER A 109 -37.90 -25.69 -3.73
C SER A 109 -38.01 -26.90 -4.67
N ASP A 110 -38.66 -27.94 -4.21
CA ASP A 110 -38.81 -29.23 -4.94
C ASP A 110 -37.45 -29.74 -5.44
N ALA A 111 -36.43 -29.56 -4.60
CA ALA A 111 -35.04 -29.67 -5.01
C ALA A 111 -34.51 -31.10 -4.81
N SER A 112 -33.80 -31.58 -5.83
CA SER A 112 -32.92 -32.75 -5.74
C SER A 112 -31.48 -32.32 -5.45
N LEU A 113 -30.74 -33.13 -4.67
CA LEU A 113 -29.40 -32.84 -4.24
C LEU A 113 -28.44 -33.95 -4.65
N GLU A 114 -27.28 -33.54 -5.18
CA GLU A 114 -26.15 -34.40 -5.47
C GLU A 114 -24.92 -33.92 -4.66
N VAL A 115 -24.32 -34.82 -3.87
CA VAL A 115 -23.04 -34.51 -3.18
C VAL A 115 -21.90 -34.73 -4.15
N LEU A 116 -21.25 -33.66 -4.54
CA LEU A 116 -20.10 -33.68 -5.45
C LEU A 116 -18.78 -33.98 -4.71
N SER A 117 -18.64 -33.48 -3.49
CA SER A 117 -17.47 -33.73 -2.67
C SER A 117 -17.78 -33.53 -1.18
N LYS A 118 -17.33 -34.45 -0.35
CA LYS A 118 -17.41 -34.34 1.11
C LYS A 118 -16.18 -33.61 1.64
N ALA A 119 -16.36 -32.76 2.66
CA ALA A 119 -15.29 -32.07 3.35
C ALA A 119 -15.05 -32.69 4.74
N ASN A 120 -13.80 -32.68 5.18
CA ASN A 120 -13.46 -32.87 6.58
C ASN A 120 -13.92 -31.65 7.39
N ALA A 121 -13.97 -31.76 8.72
CA ALA A 121 -14.23 -30.61 9.58
C ALA A 121 -13.19 -29.51 9.31
N VAL A 122 -13.68 -28.32 8.97
CA VAL A 122 -12.81 -27.17 8.71
C VAL A 122 -12.22 -26.62 10.01
N PRO A 123 -11.00 -26.10 10.01
CA PRO A 123 -10.31 -25.64 11.21
C PRO A 123 -10.96 -24.42 11.88
N PHE A 124 -11.82 -23.72 11.15
CA PHE A 124 -12.57 -22.53 11.62
C PHE A 124 -13.80 -22.28 10.74
N SER A 125 -14.77 -21.56 11.28
CA SER A 125 -15.97 -21.18 10.53
C SER A 125 -15.65 -20.19 9.41
N VAL A 126 -16.13 -20.46 8.21
CA VAL A 126 -16.02 -19.55 7.06
C VAL A 126 -17.07 -18.44 7.13
N SER A 127 -18.22 -18.72 7.74
CA SER A 127 -19.36 -17.79 7.81
C SER A 127 -19.24 -16.77 8.94
N ASP A 128 -18.49 -17.10 9.99
CA ASP A 128 -18.30 -16.21 11.14
C ASP A 128 -17.30 -15.12 10.85
N GLN A 129 -17.71 -13.87 11.04
CA GLN A 129 -16.90 -12.68 10.78
C GLN A 129 -16.47 -11.95 12.06
N LYS A 130 -16.99 -12.33 13.22
CA LYS A 130 -16.74 -11.61 14.47
C LYS A 130 -15.46 -12.06 15.17
N ASP A 131 -15.21 -13.36 15.19
CA ASP A 131 -14.04 -13.94 15.85
C ASP A 131 -13.12 -14.56 14.79
N LEU A 132 -12.19 -13.76 14.27
CA LEU A 132 -11.18 -14.27 13.34
C LEU A 132 -10.19 -15.15 14.11
N PRO A 133 -9.88 -16.36 13.63
CA PRO A 133 -8.81 -17.17 14.19
C PRO A 133 -7.46 -16.46 14.03
N ASP A 134 -6.49 -16.91 14.80
CA ASP A 134 -5.10 -16.44 14.71
C ASP A 134 -4.59 -16.43 13.26
N GLU A 135 -3.80 -15.42 12.90
CA GLU A 135 -3.30 -15.25 11.53
C GLU A 135 -2.52 -16.49 11.06
N GLY A 136 -1.75 -17.12 11.94
CA GLY A 136 -0.99 -18.32 11.59
C GLY A 136 -1.90 -19.49 11.19
N VAL A 137 -3.04 -19.67 11.86
CA VAL A 137 -4.05 -20.67 11.50
C VAL A 137 -4.69 -20.34 10.16
N ARG A 138 -5.06 -19.08 9.95
CA ARG A 138 -5.64 -18.60 8.70
C ARG A 138 -4.68 -18.79 7.52
N LEU A 139 -3.41 -18.48 7.69
CA LEU A 139 -2.39 -18.64 6.63
C LEU A 139 -2.06 -20.12 6.35
N ARG A 140 -2.11 -20.98 7.36
CA ARG A 140 -1.94 -22.43 7.16
C ARG A 140 -3.08 -23.04 6.32
N TYR A 141 -4.29 -22.57 6.54
CA TYR A 141 -5.49 -23.01 5.82
C TYR A 141 -6.03 -21.90 4.91
N ARG A 142 -5.13 -21.17 4.25
CA ARG A 142 -5.49 -20.01 3.44
C ARG A 142 -6.53 -20.31 2.36
N PHE A 143 -6.52 -21.52 1.80
CA PHE A 143 -7.54 -21.97 0.83
C PHE A 143 -8.95 -22.09 1.44
N VAL A 144 -9.09 -22.25 2.75
CA VAL A 144 -10.36 -22.15 3.48
C VAL A 144 -10.69 -20.69 3.80
N ASP A 145 -9.70 -19.94 4.30
CA ASP A 145 -9.86 -18.53 4.65
C ASP A 145 -10.30 -17.68 3.44
N LEU A 146 -9.78 -17.98 2.25
CA LEU A 146 -10.18 -17.35 0.99
C LEU A 146 -11.66 -17.57 0.59
N ARG A 147 -12.39 -18.49 1.23
CA ARG A 147 -13.83 -18.64 1.06
C ARG A 147 -14.65 -17.56 1.76
N ARG A 148 -14.05 -16.81 2.70
CA ARG A 148 -14.73 -15.72 3.41
C ARG A 148 -15.10 -14.59 2.46
N ALA A 149 -16.30 -14.03 2.63
CA ALA A 149 -16.82 -12.97 1.78
C ALA A 149 -15.89 -11.74 1.71
N ARG A 150 -15.25 -11.37 2.83
CA ARG A 150 -14.26 -10.26 2.90
C ARG A 150 -13.10 -10.50 1.94
N LEU A 151 -12.45 -11.67 2.00
CA LEU A 151 -11.30 -11.97 1.16
C LEU A 151 -11.69 -12.17 -0.32
N GLN A 152 -12.85 -12.80 -0.57
CA GLN A 152 -13.41 -12.91 -1.92
C GLN A 152 -13.60 -11.51 -2.54
N ARG A 153 -14.17 -10.57 -1.78
CA ARG A 153 -14.32 -9.18 -2.21
C ARG A 153 -12.95 -8.55 -2.49
N ASN A 154 -12.00 -8.65 -1.58
CA ASN A 154 -10.69 -8.03 -1.72
C ASN A 154 -9.94 -8.49 -2.98
N ILE A 155 -9.90 -9.80 -3.23
CA ILE A 155 -9.24 -10.37 -4.42
C ILE A 155 -9.96 -9.93 -5.71
N ARG A 156 -11.30 -9.85 -5.70
CA ARG A 156 -12.08 -9.34 -6.85
C ARG A 156 -11.83 -7.87 -7.09
N THR A 157 -11.84 -7.04 -6.04
CA THR A 157 -11.52 -5.62 -6.12
C THR A 157 -10.12 -5.41 -6.72
N ARG A 158 -9.13 -6.19 -6.27
CA ARG A 158 -7.79 -6.18 -6.87
C ARG A 158 -7.82 -6.50 -8.38
N ALA A 159 -8.60 -7.49 -8.79
CA ALA A 159 -8.73 -7.82 -10.21
C ALA A 159 -9.38 -6.68 -11.02
N GLN A 160 -10.35 -5.98 -10.45
CA GLN A 160 -10.97 -4.80 -11.06
C GLN A 160 -9.99 -3.62 -11.16
N ILE A 161 -9.20 -3.38 -10.12
CA ILE A 161 -8.11 -2.39 -10.12
C ILE A 161 -7.16 -2.67 -11.30
N ASN A 162 -6.66 -3.89 -11.43
CA ASN A 162 -5.75 -4.26 -12.50
C ASN A 162 -6.38 -4.07 -13.89
N LYS A 163 -7.66 -4.42 -14.05
CA LYS A 163 -8.39 -4.23 -15.31
C LYS A 163 -8.54 -2.74 -15.66
N ALA A 164 -8.88 -1.91 -14.69
CA ALA A 164 -9.05 -0.48 -14.88
C ALA A 164 -7.72 0.20 -15.27
N ILE A 165 -6.62 -0.14 -14.59
CA ILE A 165 -5.28 0.34 -14.88
C ILE A 165 -4.88 0.00 -16.32
N ARG A 166 -5.05 -1.26 -16.75
CA ARG A 166 -4.75 -1.67 -18.13
C ARG A 166 -5.52 -0.86 -19.15
N HIS A 167 -6.84 -0.77 -18.96
CA HIS A 167 -7.71 -0.01 -19.86
C HIS A 167 -7.31 1.47 -19.95
N SER A 168 -7.01 2.09 -18.81
CA SER A 168 -6.56 3.48 -18.75
C SER A 168 -5.25 3.68 -19.53
N LEU A 169 -4.22 2.87 -19.28
CA LEU A 169 -2.92 3.01 -19.93
C LEU A 169 -2.96 2.67 -21.43
N GLU A 170 -3.71 1.66 -21.82
CA GLU A 170 -3.94 1.32 -23.22
C GLU A 170 -4.61 2.48 -23.99
N SER A 171 -5.53 3.22 -23.33
CA SER A 171 -6.15 4.41 -23.94
C SER A 171 -5.17 5.55 -24.21
N PHE A 172 -4.07 5.63 -23.46
CA PHE A 172 -2.95 6.52 -23.71
C PHE A 172 -1.92 5.95 -24.70
N GLY A 173 -2.15 4.77 -25.25
CA GLY A 173 -1.25 4.12 -26.19
C GLY A 173 -0.05 3.41 -25.56
N PHE A 174 -0.12 3.08 -24.28
CA PHE A 174 0.89 2.24 -23.66
C PHE A 174 0.76 0.78 -24.10
N LEU A 175 1.88 0.12 -24.25
CA LEU A 175 1.99 -1.29 -24.62
C LEU A 175 2.42 -2.12 -23.40
N GLU A 176 1.64 -3.16 -23.06
CA GLU A 176 2.05 -4.11 -22.00
C GLU A 176 3.15 -5.04 -22.54
N ILE A 177 4.35 -4.98 -21.95
CA ILE A 177 5.50 -5.80 -22.36
C ILE A 177 6.06 -6.51 -21.13
N GLU A 178 6.17 -7.83 -21.20
CA GLU A 178 6.78 -8.63 -20.14
C GLU A 178 8.31 -8.55 -20.19
N THR A 179 8.92 -8.43 -19.01
CA THR A 179 10.37 -8.42 -18.82
C THR A 179 10.84 -9.71 -18.14
N PRO A 180 12.10 -10.11 -18.31
CA PRO A 180 12.59 -11.37 -17.74
C PRO A 180 12.51 -11.44 -16.22
N MET A 181 12.13 -12.61 -15.69
CA MET A 181 12.19 -12.95 -14.27
C MET A 181 13.56 -13.50 -13.84
N LEU A 182 14.33 -14.04 -14.76
CA LEU A 182 15.72 -14.45 -14.54
C LEU A 182 16.63 -13.38 -15.14
N TRP A 183 17.22 -12.57 -14.26
CA TRP A 183 17.97 -11.38 -14.64
C TRP A 183 19.39 -11.40 -14.08
N THR A 184 20.09 -10.30 -14.18
CA THR A 184 21.39 -10.04 -13.57
C THR A 184 21.20 -9.19 -12.30
N PRO A 185 22.17 -9.18 -11.35
CA PRO A 185 22.13 -8.26 -10.22
C PRO A 185 21.88 -6.82 -10.65
N THR A 186 20.99 -6.12 -9.89
CA THR A 186 20.62 -4.74 -10.14
C THR A 186 20.99 -3.86 -8.95
N PRO A 187 21.32 -2.59 -9.17
CA PRO A 187 21.82 -1.72 -8.11
C PRO A 187 20.70 -1.04 -7.27
N GLU A 188 19.54 -1.64 -7.14
CA GLU A 188 18.36 -1.02 -6.52
C GLU A 188 18.36 -1.02 -4.97
N GLY A 189 19.45 -1.42 -4.33
CA GLY A 189 19.67 -1.26 -2.89
C GLY A 189 19.03 -2.32 -1.98
N ALA A 190 18.00 -3.05 -2.39
CA ALA A 190 17.45 -4.16 -1.62
C ALA A 190 18.31 -5.41 -1.79
N ARG A 191 18.23 -6.35 -0.84
CA ARG A 191 18.86 -7.67 -1.00
C ARG A 191 18.08 -8.48 -2.05
N GLU A 192 18.81 -9.23 -2.86
CA GLU A 192 18.27 -9.97 -3.99
C GLU A 192 18.10 -11.46 -3.70
N PHE A 193 17.11 -12.08 -4.34
CA PHE A 193 16.97 -13.54 -4.37
C PHE A 193 17.77 -14.11 -5.53
N SER A 194 18.75 -14.96 -5.23
CA SER A 194 19.62 -15.60 -6.23
C SER A 194 19.14 -17.00 -6.60
N VAL A 195 19.15 -17.32 -7.90
CA VAL A 195 18.75 -18.61 -8.47
C VAL A 195 19.95 -19.25 -9.16
N PRO A 196 20.44 -20.41 -8.71
CA PRO A 196 21.64 -21.03 -9.29
C PRO A 196 21.39 -21.53 -10.72
N SER A 197 22.39 -21.36 -11.61
CA SER A 197 22.36 -21.86 -12.98
C SER A 197 22.89 -23.29 -13.05
N ARG A 198 22.05 -24.23 -13.50
CA ARG A 198 22.49 -25.61 -13.76
C ARG A 198 23.46 -25.72 -14.94
N LEU A 199 23.25 -24.86 -15.96
CA LEU A 199 24.08 -24.90 -17.19
C LEU A 199 25.44 -24.24 -17.02
N GLN A 200 25.59 -23.38 -16.02
CA GLN A 200 26.83 -22.68 -15.70
C GLN A 200 27.08 -22.76 -14.19
N PRO A 201 27.61 -23.86 -13.68
CA PRO A 201 27.87 -24.06 -12.26
C PRO A 201 28.69 -22.91 -11.66
N GLY A 202 28.27 -22.41 -10.49
CA GLY A 202 28.89 -21.25 -9.84
C GLY A 202 28.34 -19.90 -10.28
N ASN A 203 27.52 -19.84 -11.33
CA ASN A 203 26.83 -18.63 -11.76
C ASN A 203 25.37 -18.65 -11.29
N PHE A 204 24.82 -17.45 -11.05
CA PHE A 204 23.46 -17.25 -10.57
C PHE A 204 22.71 -16.25 -11.44
N TYR A 205 21.44 -16.54 -11.66
CA TYR A 205 20.46 -15.52 -12.02
C TYR A 205 19.96 -14.84 -10.74
N VAL A 206 19.39 -13.67 -10.88
CA VAL A 206 18.76 -12.92 -9.81
C VAL A 206 17.30 -12.66 -10.18
N LEU A 207 16.42 -12.77 -9.20
CA LEU A 207 15.01 -12.36 -9.38
C LEU A 207 14.91 -10.84 -9.29
N PRO A 208 14.21 -10.16 -10.22
CA PRO A 208 14.23 -8.71 -10.34
C PRO A 208 13.56 -8.02 -9.15
N GLN A 209 14.20 -6.98 -8.64
CA GLN A 209 13.63 -6.08 -7.65
C GLN A 209 12.56 -5.16 -8.26
N SER A 210 12.78 -4.77 -9.52
CA SER A 210 11.85 -4.07 -10.41
C SER A 210 12.32 -4.23 -11.87
N PRO A 211 11.51 -3.91 -12.88
CA PRO A 211 11.92 -3.89 -14.27
C PRO A 211 12.70 -2.63 -14.70
N GLN A 212 13.27 -1.85 -13.76
CA GLN A 212 13.86 -0.53 -14.01
C GLN A 212 14.84 -0.49 -15.20
N ILE A 213 15.76 -1.42 -15.27
CA ILE A 213 16.75 -1.43 -16.37
C ILE A 213 16.09 -1.87 -17.68
N ALA A 214 15.24 -2.89 -17.61
CA ALA A 214 14.56 -3.41 -18.82
C ALA A 214 13.68 -2.35 -19.48
N LYS A 215 12.93 -1.55 -18.70
CA LYS A 215 12.07 -0.50 -19.26
C LYS A 215 12.87 0.63 -19.90
N GLN A 216 14.04 1.00 -19.36
CA GLN A 216 14.91 1.98 -20.00
C GLN A 216 15.50 1.44 -21.33
N LEU A 217 15.86 0.17 -21.38
CA LEU A 217 16.26 -0.49 -22.62
C LEU A 217 15.14 -0.52 -23.66
N LEU A 218 13.87 -0.67 -23.24
CA LEU A 218 12.72 -0.59 -24.15
C LEU A 218 12.55 0.81 -24.74
N MET A 219 12.86 1.88 -23.98
CA MET A 219 12.87 3.25 -24.53
C MET A 219 13.97 3.41 -25.60
N VAL A 220 15.19 2.92 -25.33
CA VAL A 220 16.27 2.89 -26.33
C VAL A 220 15.88 2.05 -27.55
N SER A 221 15.07 1.01 -27.36
CA SER A 221 14.58 0.15 -28.44
C SER A 221 13.45 0.77 -29.27
N GLY A 222 13.00 1.99 -28.93
CA GLY A 222 11.98 2.72 -29.69
C GLY A 222 10.53 2.36 -29.33
N PHE A 223 10.30 1.73 -28.19
CA PHE A 223 8.96 1.57 -27.62
C PHE A 223 8.61 2.84 -26.86
N ASP A 224 7.80 3.70 -27.42
CA ASP A 224 7.50 5.01 -26.83
C ASP A 224 6.82 4.97 -25.49
N ARG A 225 5.94 3.99 -25.24
CA ARG A 225 5.14 3.86 -24.04
C ARG A 225 5.02 2.41 -23.62
N TYR A 226 5.69 2.08 -22.55
CA TYR A 226 5.69 0.76 -21.93
C TYR A 226 4.96 0.77 -20.60
N TYR A 227 4.22 -0.30 -20.31
CA TYR A 227 3.83 -0.65 -18.96
C TYR A 227 3.86 -2.15 -18.72
N GLN A 228 3.89 -2.55 -17.45
CA GLN A 228 3.77 -3.94 -17.02
C GLN A 228 3.17 -4.01 -15.62
N ILE A 229 2.27 -4.97 -15.39
CA ILE A 229 1.90 -5.39 -14.04
C ILE A 229 2.93 -6.43 -13.60
N ALA A 230 4.05 -5.94 -13.07
CA ALA A 230 5.26 -6.70 -12.81
C ALA A 230 5.26 -7.42 -11.47
N ARG A 231 5.79 -8.66 -11.45
CA ARG A 231 6.15 -9.32 -10.18
C ARG A 231 7.55 -8.88 -9.79
N CYS A 232 7.68 -8.38 -8.56
CA CYS A 232 8.93 -7.89 -8.00
C CYS A 232 9.30 -8.69 -6.75
N MET A 233 10.60 -8.90 -6.51
CA MET A 233 11.13 -9.66 -5.40
C MET A 233 12.18 -8.86 -4.65
N ARG A 234 12.01 -8.72 -3.32
CA ARG A 234 12.97 -8.05 -2.44
C ARG A 234 13.13 -8.84 -1.15
N ASP A 235 14.37 -9.18 -0.81
CA ASP A 235 14.70 -9.85 0.46
C ASP A 235 14.91 -8.79 1.55
N GLU A 236 13.80 -8.25 2.03
CA GLU A 236 13.73 -7.20 3.05
C GLU A 236 12.92 -7.67 4.26
N ASP A 237 13.02 -6.93 5.37
CA ASP A 237 12.19 -7.15 6.54
C ASP A 237 10.70 -6.95 6.22
N LEU A 238 9.91 -7.97 6.51
CA LEU A 238 8.48 -7.97 6.24
C LEU A 238 7.71 -7.13 7.27
N ARG A 239 6.72 -6.38 6.78
CA ARG A 239 5.85 -5.52 7.57
C ARG A 239 4.40 -5.68 7.11
N SER A 240 3.47 -4.91 7.68
CA SER A 240 2.08 -4.89 7.22
C SER A 240 1.94 -4.49 5.75
N ASP A 241 2.85 -3.65 5.25
CA ASP A 241 2.87 -3.09 3.89
C ASP A 241 3.98 -3.65 2.99
N ARG A 242 4.70 -4.72 3.44
CA ARG A 242 5.82 -5.33 2.69
C ARG A 242 5.75 -6.86 2.69
N GLN A 243 6.02 -7.43 1.52
CA GLN A 243 6.20 -8.87 1.28
C GLN A 243 7.46 -9.09 0.43
N PHE A 244 8.08 -10.29 0.50
CA PHE A 244 9.21 -10.67 -0.35
C PHE A 244 8.88 -10.60 -1.83
N GLU A 245 7.66 -10.97 -2.18
CA GLU A 245 7.12 -10.94 -3.54
C GLU A 245 5.85 -10.09 -3.55
N PHE A 246 5.81 -9.11 -4.43
CA PHE A 246 4.72 -8.17 -4.56
C PHE A 246 4.49 -7.79 -6.02
N THR A 247 3.43 -7.08 -6.29
CA THR A 247 3.06 -6.66 -7.63
C THR A 247 3.13 -5.14 -7.75
N GLN A 248 3.83 -4.66 -8.78
CA GLN A 248 3.85 -3.24 -9.14
C GLN A 248 3.13 -3.02 -10.47
N LEU A 249 2.46 -1.87 -10.60
CA LEU A 249 2.40 -1.24 -11.90
C LEU A 249 3.74 -0.58 -12.13
N ASP A 250 4.36 -0.85 -13.25
CA ASP A 250 5.59 -0.21 -13.71
C ASP A 250 5.36 0.34 -15.11
N LEU A 251 5.74 1.60 -15.35
CA LEU A 251 5.65 2.23 -16.67
C LEU A 251 6.86 3.10 -16.97
N GLU A 252 7.10 3.30 -18.25
CA GLU A 252 8.11 4.23 -18.78
C GLU A 252 7.60 4.80 -20.11
N ALA A 253 7.88 6.08 -20.37
CA ALA A 253 7.50 6.76 -21.60
C ALA A 253 8.63 7.65 -22.12
N SER A 254 8.79 7.70 -23.45
CA SER A 254 9.74 8.56 -24.14
C SER A 254 9.13 9.93 -24.45
N PHE A 255 9.99 10.94 -24.52
CA PHE A 255 9.63 12.33 -24.90
C PHE A 255 8.57 12.96 -24.01
N VAL A 256 8.65 12.70 -22.69
CA VAL A 256 7.71 13.16 -21.67
C VAL A 256 8.36 14.07 -20.64
N THR A 257 7.52 14.91 -20.03
CA THR A 257 7.83 15.71 -18.85
C THR A 257 7.36 15.01 -17.56
N GLN A 258 7.67 15.59 -16.39
CA GLN A 258 7.14 15.12 -15.12
C GLN A 258 5.60 15.19 -15.07
N GLU A 259 5.05 16.25 -15.65
CA GLU A 259 3.61 16.51 -15.73
C GLU A 259 2.90 15.42 -16.50
N ASP A 260 3.43 15.04 -17.67
CA ASP A 260 2.86 13.99 -18.52
C ASP A 260 2.79 12.65 -17.79
N VAL A 261 3.88 12.25 -17.12
CA VAL A 261 3.91 10.98 -16.36
C VAL A 261 2.94 11.03 -15.18
N ARG A 262 2.86 12.15 -14.45
CA ARG A 262 1.90 12.32 -13.36
C ARG A 262 0.46 12.29 -13.86
N GLU A 263 0.17 12.83 -15.05
CA GLU A 263 -1.15 12.77 -15.68
C GLU A 263 -1.56 11.32 -15.97
N PHE A 264 -0.70 10.52 -16.61
CA PHE A 264 -0.97 9.11 -16.90
C PHE A 264 -1.29 8.32 -15.62
N ILE A 265 -0.49 8.52 -14.57
CA ILE A 265 -0.70 7.84 -13.29
C ILE A 265 -1.95 8.33 -12.58
N THR A 266 -2.21 9.64 -12.58
CA THR A 266 -3.40 10.24 -11.97
C THR A 266 -4.67 9.65 -12.59
N GLN A 267 -4.72 9.52 -13.92
CA GLN A 267 -5.88 8.94 -14.60
C GLN A 267 -6.00 7.43 -14.28
N ALA A 268 -4.91 6.68 -14.37
CA ALA A 268 -4.92 5.23 -14.08
C ALA A 268 -5.36 4.91 -12.64
N VAL A 269 -4.89 5.71 -11.66
CA VAL A 269 -5.27 5.56 -10.25
C VAL A 269 -6.71 6.03 -10.00
N SER A 270 -7.17 7.09 -10.68
CA SER A 270 -8.57 7.55 -10.62
C SER A 270 -9.53 6.47 -11.12
N ASP A 271 -9.25 5.89 -12.29
CA ASP A 271 -10.06 4.82 -12.88
C ASP A 271 -10.07 3.56 -11.99
N ALA A 272 -8.91 3.20 -11.44
CA ALA A 272 -8.78 2.09 -10.50
C ALA A 272 -9.60 2.33 -9.22
N THR A 273 -9.55 3.55 -8.69
CA THR A 273 -10.31 3.94 -7.48
C THR A 273 -11.81 3.93 -7.76
N GLN A 274 -12.23 4.47 -8.89
CA GLN A 274 -13.64 4.42 -9.31
C GLN A 274 -14.13 2.98 -9.47
N ALA A 275 -13.34 2.13 -10.12
CA ALA A 275 -13.70 0.71 -10.29
C ALA A 275 -13.78 -0.06 -8.96
N ALA A 276 -12.95 0.29 -7.98
CA ALA A 276 -12.90 -0.36 -6.68
C ALA A 276 -13.95 0.13 -5.69
N THR A 277 -14.25 1.44 -5.69
CA THR A 277 -15.03 2.10 -4.63
C THR A 277 -16.28 2.83 -5.14
N GLY A 278 -16.39 3.06 -6.45
CA GLY A 278 -17.41 3.92 -7.05
C GLY A 278 -17.16 5.42 -6.88
N GLN A 279 -16.09 5.83 -6.21
CA GLN A 279 -15.75 7.24 -6.03
C GLN A 279 -15.11 7.82 -7.31
N SER A 280 -15.58 8.97 -7.74
CA SER A 280 -15.06 9.74 -8.88
C SER A 280 -14.72 11.17 -8.44
N ASN A 281 -14.18 11.97 -9.36
CA ASN A 281 -13.79 13.37 -9.12
C ASN A 281 -12.79 13.54 -7.97
N LEU A 282 -11.78 12.69 -7.94
CA LEU A 282 -10.72 12.72 -6.93
C LEU A 282 -9.75 13.88 -7.21
N ALA A 283 -9.30 14.55 -6.15
CA ALA A 283 -8.30 15.60 -6.25
C ALA A 283 -6.90 15.03 -6.01
N PHE A 284 -5.92 15.48 -6.81
CA PHE A 284 -4.51 15.12 -6.70
C PHE A 284 -3.66 16.41 -6.60
N PRO A 285 -3.73 17.13 -5.48
CA PRO A 285 -2.89 18.30 -5.28
C PRO A 285 -1.41 17.93 -5.28
N SER A 286 -0.55 18.93 -5.54
CA SER A 286 0.90 18.76 -5.51
C SER A 286 1.52 19.70 -4.50
N ILE A 287 2.53 19.23 -3.76
CA ILE A 287 3.42 20.03 -2.91
C ILE A 287 4.85 19.60 -3.15
N THR A 288 5.80 20.49 -2.89
CA THR A 288 7.21 20.12 -2.94
C THR A 288 7.61 19.27 -1.72
N TYR A 289 8.66 18.47 -1.87
CA TYR A 289 9.26 17.74 -0.73
C TYR A 289 9.58 18.68 0.45
N ARG A 290 10.12 19.87 0.16
CA ARG A 290 10.44 20.86 1.18
C ARG A 290 9.19 21.31 1.95
N GLU A 291 8.08 21.56 1.25
CA GLU A 291 6.81 21.91 1.88
C GLU A 291 6.23 20.72 2.67
N ALA A 292 6.30 19.49 2.14
CA ALA A 292 5.85 18.30 2.84
C ALA A 292 6.58 18.12 4.18
N ILE A 293 7.91 18.24 4.18
CA ILE A 293 8.70 18.17 5.41
C ILE A 293 8.41 19.36 6.34
N ALA A 294 8.32 20.57 5.81
CA ALA A 294 8.08 21.77 6.63
C ALA A 294 6.73 21.74 7.33
N ARG A 295 5.64 21.39 6.59
CA ARG A 295 4.26 21.45 7.08
C ARG A 295 3.80 20.18 7.81
N TYR A 296 4.33 19.02 7.43
CA TYR A 296 3.82 17.75 7.92
C TYR A 296 4.89 16.87 8.60
N GLY A 297 6.17 17.21 8.45
CA GLY A 297 7.29 16.45 9.01
C GLY A 297 7.46 15.06 8.37
N SER A 298 6.98 14.88 7.15
CA SER A 298 7.01 13.62 6.41
C SER A 298 6.98 13.88 4.90
N ASP A 299 7.68 13.05 4.13
CA ASP A 299 7.62 12.96 2.67
C ASP A 299 6.32 12.31 2.15
N LYS A 300 5.58 11.64 3.01
CA LYS A 300 4.31 10.96 2.73
C LYS A 300 3.23 11.33 3.75
N PRO A 301 2.81 12.60 3.78
CA PRO A 301 1.89 13.07 4.80
C PRO A 301 0.47 12.51 4.63
N ASP A 302 -0.18 12.21 5.75
CA ASP A 302 -1.63 12.02 5.78
C ASP A 302 -2.30 13.39 5.83
N ILE A 303 -2.96 13.77 4.73
CA ILE A 303 -3.65 15.06 4.58
C ILE A 303 -5.16 14.98 4.83
N ARG A 304 -5.68 13.88 5.36
CA ARG A 304 -7.09 13.76 5.77
C ARG A 304 -7.44 14.67 6.94
N PHE A 305 -6.44 15.18 7.63
CA PHE A 305 -6.58 16.12 8.73
C PHE A 305 -5.50 17.22 8.63
N GLY A 306 -5.82 18.40 9.16
CA GLY A 306 -4.92 19.53 9.26
C GLY A 306 -3.79 19.32 10.28
N HIS A 307 -3.73 20.20 11.29
CA HIS A 307 -2.70 20.15 12.33
C HIS A 307 -1.27 20.24 11.76
N GLU A 308 -1.08 21.22 10.85
CA GLU A 308 0.21 21.46 10.22
C GLU A 308 1.25 21.95 11.25
N ILE A 309 2.52 21.72 10.96
CA ILE A 309 3.64 22.18 11.76
C ILE A 309 4.01 23.59 11.30
N PHE A 310 4.09 24.51 12.25
CA PHE A 310 4.51 25.89 12.05
C PHE A 310 5.92 26.12 12.57
N GLU A 311 6.70 26.96 11.91
CA GLU A 311 8.02 27.38 12.37
C GLU A 311 7.90 28.60 13.29
N LEU A 312 8.55 28.54 14.44
CA LEU A 312 8.53 29.55 15.48
C LEU A 312 9.94 30.03 15.91
N SER A 313 11.01 29.62 15.22
CA SER A 313 12.39 29.96 15.61
C SER A 313 12.64 31.46 15.63
N ASP A 314 12.06 32.21 14.70
CA ASP A 314 12.18 33.67 14.65
C ASP A 314 11.57 34.35 15.88
N LEU A 315 10.52 33.79 16.44
CA LEU A 315 9.87 34.28 17.67
C LEU A 315 10.77 34.13 18.90
N PHE A 316 11.66 33.13 18.92
CA PHE A 316 12.47 32.77 20.06
C PHE A 316 13.97 33.08 19.88
N ALA A 317 14.39 33.57 18.71
CA ALA A 317 15.77 33.95 18.45
C ALA A 317 16.20 35.05 19.42
N GLY A 318 17.28 34.79 20.19
CA GLY A 318 17.79 35.73 21.17
C GLY A 318 16.90 35.95 22.41
N SER A 319 15.86 35.08 22.59
CA SER A 319 14.95 35.18 23.76
C SER A 319 15.62 34.83 25.09
N GLY A 320 16.77 34.13 25.05
CA GLY A 320 17.45 33.57 26.23
C GLY A 320 16.73 32.35 26.83
N ILE A 321 15.62 31.87 26.20
CA ILE A 321 14.93 30.64 26.59
C ILE A 321 15.67 29.47 25.94
N ARG A 322 16.71 28.94 26.61
CA ARG A 322 17.63 27.92 26.08
C ARG A 322 16.91 26.75 25.33
N ALA A 323 15.74 26.39 25.81
CA ALA A 323 14.96 25.30 25.21
C ALA A 323 14.28 25.69 23.88
N LEU A 324 14.21 26.95 23.51
CA LEU A 324 13.55 27.47 22.31
C LEU A 324 14.47 28.35 21.44
N ASP A 325 15.57 28.83 21.99
CA ASP A 325 16.60 29.57 21.28
C ASP A 325 17.51 28.60 20.52
N GLN A 326 16.93 27.98 19.47
CA GLN A 326 17.52 26.91 18.68
C GLN A 326 17.34 27.21 17.17
N PRO A 327 18.10 26.57 16.27
CA PRO A 327 18.03 26.80 14.83
C PRO A 327 16.63 26.60 14.23
N SER A 328 15.86 25.67 14.76
CA SER A 328 14.46 25.44 14.39
C SER A 328 13.60 25.16 15.62
N VAL A 329 12.43 25.74 15.65
CA VAL A 329 11.37 25.48 16.65
C VAL A 329 10.08 25.17 15.90
N GLY A 330 9.79 23.90 15.71
CA GLY A 330 8.53 23.47 15.12
C GLY A 330 7.44 23.30 16.15
N ALA A 331 6.21 23.66 15.82
CA ALA A 331 5.06 23.47 16.69
C ALA A 331 3.78 23.15 15.92
N PHE A 332 2.88 22.36 16.50
CA PHE A 332 1.54 22.12 15.96
C PHE A 332 0.49 21.97 17.07
N ILE A 333 -0.77 22.21 16.72
CA ILE A 333 -1.89 21.94 17.65
C ILE A 333 -2.16 20.44 17.67
N ALA A 334 -2.07 19.81 18.82
CA ALA A 334 -2.27 18.38 18.96
C ALA A 334 -3.74 17.99 18.74
N PRO A 335 -4.04 17.03 17.83
CA PRO A 335 -5.37 16.45 17.73
C PRO A 335 -5.75 15.76 19.06
N ALA A 336 -6.93 16.03 19.59
CA ALA A 336 -7.38 15.47 20.85
C ALA A 336 -8.84 15.00 20.80
N LYS A 337 -9.13 13.87 21.47
CA LYS A 337 -10.46 13.50 21.93
C LYS A 337 -10.53 13.88 23.42
N GLY A 338 -10.99 15.10 23.72
CA GLY A 338 -11.04 15.63 25.07
C GLY A 338 -9.72 16.26 25.55
N GLU A 339 -9.62 16.52 26.87
CA GLU A 339 -8.46 17.19 27.46
C GLU A 339 -7.25 16.25 27.60
N PHE A 340 -6.05 16.79 27.33
CA PHE A 340 -4.80 16.10 27.63
C PHE A 340 -4.55 16.12 29.16
N SER A 341 -4.61 14.96 29.82
CA SER A 341 -4.17 14.83 31.21
C SER A 341 -2.64 15.05 31.33
N ARG A 342 -2.18 15.36 32.53
CA ARG A 342 -0.74 15.49 32.80
C ARG A 342 0.02 14.23 32.43
N SER A 343 -0.50 13.06 32.81
CA SER A 343 0.11 11.76 32.49
C SER A 343 0.23 11.54 30.98
N LYS A 344 -0.76 11.97 30.19
CA LYS A 344 -0.70 11.87 28.72
C LYS A 344 0.37 12.77 28.12
N LEU A 345 0.52 13.99 28.66
CA LEU A 345 1.59 14.92 28.24
C LEU A 345 2.97 14.38 28.59
N ASP A 346 3.15 13.79 29.77
CA ASP A 346 4.40 13.17 30.17
C ASP A 346 4.76 11.97 29.26
N GLN A 347 3.78 11.12 28.87
CA GLN A 347 3.96 10.07 27.88
C GLN A 347 4.39 10.61 26.51
N LEU A 348 3.85 11.75 26.06
CA LEU A 348 4.26 12.38 24.80
C LEU A 348 5.69 12.93 24.88
N VAL A 349 6.11 13.46 26.03
CA VAL A 349 7.51 13.88 26.26
C VAL A 349 8.44 12.68 26.13
N ASP A 350 8.11 11.55 26.75
CA ASP A 350 8.92 10.33 26.68
C ASP A 350 8.93 9.76 25.26
N ARG A 351 7.80 9.81 24.56
CA ARG A 351 7.71 9.39 23.16
C ARG A 351 8.59 10.24 22.24
N ALA A 352 8.56 11.58 22.41
CA ALA A 352 9.43 12.49 21.64
C ALA A 352 10.91 12.20 21.86
N LYS A 353 11.32 11.94 23.12
CA LYS A 353 12.70 11.55 23.45
C LYS A 353 13.08 10.21 22.78
N ALA A 354 12.18 9.23 22.82
CA ALA A 354 12.40 7.96 22.14
C ALA A 354 12.53 8.10 20.60
N LEU A 355 11.98 9.16 20.03
CA LEU A 355 12.12 9.54 18.62
C LEU A 355 13.38 10.38 18.34
N GLY A 356 14.19 10.69 19.36
CA GLY A 356 15.47 11.40 19.23
C GLY A 356 15.42 12.90 19.55
N ALA A 357 14.28 13.43 20.02
CA ALA A 357 14.23 14.81 20.47
C ALA A 357 14.94 14.99 21.83
N ALA A 358 15.56 16.15 22.06
CA ALA A 358 16.07 16.52 23.38
C ALA A 358 14.94 16.65 24.43
N GLY A 359 13.71 16.97 23.98
CA GLY A 359 12.52 17.10 24.80
C GLY A 359 11.32 17.51 23.95
N LEU A 360 10.16 17.56 24.59
CA LEU A 360 8.93 18.09 24.02
C LEU A 360 8.40 19.17 24.96
N LEU A 361 8.13 20.33 24.41
CA LEU A 361 7.43 21.40 25.11
C LEU A 361 5.95 21.33 24.75
N TRP A 362 5.10 21.68 25.69
CA TRP A 362 3.67 21.78 25.45
C TRP A 362 3.12 23.07 26.06
N PHE A 363 2.16 23.66 25.39
CA PHE A 363 1.48 24.89 25.78
C PHE A 363 -0.03 24.65 25.72
N ARG A 364 -0.68 24.55 26.89
CA ARG A 364 -2.13 24.50 26.98
C ARG A 364 -2.66 25.93 27.02
N ILE A 365 -3.40 26.31 26.01
CA ILE A 365 -3.98 27.65 25.88
C ILE A 365 -5.14 27.80 26.87
N LYS A 366 -5.08 28.83 27.70
CA LYS A 366 -6.11 29.17 28.69
C LYS A 366 -6.55 30.60 28.52
N GLN A 367 -7.73 30.92 29.07
CA GLN A 367 -8.20 32.28 29.21
C GLN A 367 -8.08 32.67 30.71
N GLY A 368 -7.37 33.74 30.98
CA GLY A 368 -7.27 34.32 32.31
C GLY A 368 -8.58 34.89 32.78
N THR A 369 -8.68 35.16 34.04
CA THR A 369 -9.90 35.72 34.70
C THR A 369 -10.24 37.13 34.22
N ASP A 370 -9.28 37.84 33.66
CA ASP A 370 -9.41 39.17 33.06
C ASP A 370 -9.64 39.14 31.54
N GLY A 371 -9.79 37.93 30.96
CA GLY A 371 -9.95 37.74 29.51
C GLY A 371 -8.64 37.68 28.72
N SER A 372 -7.48 37.82 29.37
CA SER A 372 -6.17 37.69 28.73
C SER A 372 -5.88 36.25 28.30
N LEU A 373 -4.97 36.09 27.32
CA LEU A 373 -4.48 34.78 26.95
C LEU A 373 -3.37 34.33 27.89
N GLU A 374 -3.55 33.17 28.50
CA GLU A 374 -2.56 32.52 29.36
C GLU A 374 -2.18 31.14 28.82
N VAL A 375 -1.03 30.62 29.25
CA VAL A 375 -0.60 29.25 28.95
C VAL A 375 -0.22 28.50 30.21
N ASP A 376 -0.66 27.25 30.27
CA ASP A 376 -0.15 26.28 31.24
C ASP A 376 0.98 25.48 30.52
N SER A 377 2.19 25.62 31.04
CA SER A 377 3.39 25.01 30.44
C SER A 377 4.50 24.90 31.48
N PRO A 378 5.40 23.91 31.40
CA PRO A 378 6.59 23.85 32.27
C PRO A 378 7.48 25.08 32.20
N ILE A 379 7.41 25.84 31.10
CA ILE A 379 8.22 27.05 30.88
C ILE A 379 7.40 28.34 30.88
N ALA A 380 6.13 28.32 31.33
CA ALA A 380 5.23 29.46 31.29
C ALA A 380 5.85 30.73 31.89
N LYS A 381 6.61 30.62 32.99
CA LYS A 381 7.27 31.75 33.67
C LYS A 381 8.35 32.48 32.87
N PHE A 382 8.82 31.85 31.78
CA PHE A 382 9.83 32.44 30.88
C PHE A 382 9.20 33.07 29.63
N LEU A 383 7.93 32.80 29.38
CA LEU A 383 7.22 33.32 28.21
C LEU A 383 6.69 34.73 28.50
N LYS A 384 6.85 35.63 27.54
CA LYS A 384 6.23 36.95 27.55
C LYS A 384 4.81 36.83 26.90
N ASN A 385 3.92 37.78 27.23
CA ASN A 385 2.59 37.85 26.62
C ASN A 385 2.63 37.92 25.10
N GLU A 386 3.65 38.60 24.55
CA GLU A 386 3.91 38.67 23.09
C GLU A 386 4.18 37.29 22.48
N HIS A 387 4.99 36.45 23.15
CA HIS A 387 5.24 35.07 22.68
C HIS A 387 3.95 34.24 22.64
N ILE A 388 3.12 34.37 23.68
CA ILE A 388 1.84 33.65 23.78
C ILE A 388 0.87 34.09 22.66
N ALA A 389 0.75 35.40 22.45
CA ALA A 389 -0.11 35.96 21.42
C ALA A 389 0.32 35.52 20.01
N GLU A 390 1.64 35.52 19.73
CA GLU A 390 2.19 35.07 18.45
C GLU A 390 2.00 33.57 18.21
N ILE A 391 2.22 32.70 19.22
CA ILE A 391 1.94 31.27 19.14
C ILE A 391 0.46 31.04 18.78
N VAL A 392 -0.45 31.71 19.50
CA VAL A 392 -1.90 31.58 19.27
C VAL A 392 -2.29 32.05 17.87
N THR A 393 -1.74 33.20 17.45
CA THR A 393 -2.06 33.80 16.14
C THR A 393 -1.53 32.94 15.00
N ARG A 394 -0.26 32.53 15.03
CA ARG A 394 0.35 31.76 13.94
C ARG A 394 -0.25 30.37 13.78
N LEU A 395 -0.58 29.70 14.88
CA LEU A 395 -1.17 28.38 14.83
C LEU A 395 -2.71 28.40 14.69
N GLY A 396 -3.35 29.55 14.94
CA GLY A 396 -4.80 29.64 15.02
C GLY A 396 -5.38 28.88 16.23
N ALA A 397 -4.60 28.78 17.31
CA ALA A 397 -4.96 28.02 18.50
C ALA A 397 -6.10 28.70 19.28
N LYS A 398 -6.93 27.89 19.94
CA LYS A 398 -8.08 28.33 20.74
C LYS A 398 -7.89 27.94 22.21
N THR A 399 -8.64 28.58 23.08
CA THR A 399 -8.71 28.16 24.50
C THR A 399 -9.07 26.67 24.60
N GLY A 400 -8.29 25.94 25.36
CA GLY A 400 -8.39 24.48 25.52
C GLY A 400 -7.44 23.67 24.61
N ASP A 401 -6.93 24.26 23.53
CA ASP A 401 -5.96 23.59 22.66
C ASP A 401 -4.63 23.37 23.38
N VAL A 402 -3.95 22.30 22.99
CA VAL A 402 -2.58 21.99 23.40
C VAL A 402 -1.66 22.08 22.18
N VAL A 403 -0.74 23.00 22.23
CA VAL A 403 0.34 23.13 21.25
C VAL A 403 1.52 22.28 21.70
N LEU A 404 2.04 21.43 20.83
CA LEU A 404 3.25 20.64 21.04
C LEU A 404 4.39 21.25 20.22
N ALA A 405 5.56 21.44 20.85
CA ALA A 405 6.72 22.02 20.20
C ALA A 405 7.99 21.22 20.46
N VAL A 406 8.81 21.08 19.42
CA VAL A 406 10.15 20.49 19.48
C VAL A 406 11.14 21.49 18.88
N SER A 407 12.32 21.58 19.44
CA SER A 407 13.38 22.48 19.01
C SER A 407 14.70 21.74 18.75
N GLY A 408 15.53 22.26 17.86
CA GLY A 408 16.81 21.68 17.47
C GLY A 408 17.11 21.85 15.98
N GLU A 409 17.77 20.87 15.37
CA GLU A 409 18.00 20.85 13.93
C GLU A 409 16.68 20.63 13.16
N PHE A 410 16.51 21.33 12.03
CA PHE A 410 15.26 21.36 11.27
C PHE A 410 14.74 19.95 10.90
N LYS A 411 15.57 19.12 10.26
CA LYS A 411 15.18 17.78 9.79
C LYS A 411 14.75 16.88 10.95
N ALA A 412 15.53 16.87 12.04
CA ALA A 412 15.23 16.09 13.24
C ALA A 412 13.93 16.57 13.92
N THR A 413 13.77 17.88 14.10
CA THR A 413 12.58 18.50 14.67
C THR A 413 11.32 18.12 13.89
N ARG A 414 11.36 18.22 12.56
CA ARG A 414 10.23 17.90 11.70
C ARG A 414 9.88 16.42 11.74
N SER A 415 10.86 15.53 11.72
CA SER A 415 10.65 14.08 11.79
C SER A 415 9.91 13.66 13.08
N VAL A 416 10.32 14.19 14.22
CA VAL A 416 9.67 13.92 15.51
C VAL A 416 8.23 14.44 15.53
N LEU A 417 8.03 15.70 15.12
CA LEU A 417 6.68 16.30 15.10
C LEU A 417 5.75 15.63 14.10
N GLY A 418 6.24 15.24 12.93
CA GLY A 418 5.47 14.52 11.91
C GLY A 418 5.00 13.15 12.39
N THR A 419 5.87 12.43 13.12
CA THR A 419 5.52 11.16 13.75
C THR A 419 4.44 11.36 14.82
N LEU A 420 4.62 12.31 15.74
CA LEU A 420 3.64 12.61 16.78
C LEU A 420 2.31 13.09 16.19
N ARG A 421 2.34 13.94 15.17
CA ARG A 421 1.16 14.41 14.44
C ARG A 421 0.37 13.23 13.89
N THR A 422 1.04 12.30 13.23
CA THR A 422 0.42 11.12 12.61
C THR A 422 -0.16 10.16 13.67
N GLU A 423 0.60 9.86 14.72
CA GLU A 423 0.15 9.01 15.82
C GLU A 423 -1.09 9.59 16.54
N LEU A 424 -1.06 10.88 16.86
CA LEU A 424 -2.17 11.57 17.52
C LEU A 424 -3.39 11.71 16.60
N GLY A 425 -3.19 11.99 15.30
CA GLY A 425 -4.26 12.06 14.32
C GLY A 425 -5.00 10.73 14.21
N ARG A 426 -4.28 9.63 14.05
CA ARG A 426 -4.87 8.27 13.97
C ARG A 426 -5.58 7.84 15.25
N ALA A 427 -5.05 8.23 16.42
CA ALA A 427 -5.63 7.87 17.71
C ALA A 427 -6.88 8.68 18.08
N ASN A 428 -6.97 9.93 17.65
CA ASN A 428 -7.94 10.87 18.16
C ASN A 428 -8.95 11.40 17.13
N LEU A 429 -8.72 11.19 15.85
CA LEU A 429 -9.61 11.67 14.79
C LEU A 429 -10.29 10.52 14.05
N GLU A 430 -11.49 10.78 13.56
CA GLU A 430 -12.15 9.91 12.58
C GLU A 430 -11.63 10.28 11.19
N LEU A 431 -10.77 9.41 10.65
CA LEU A 431 -10.10 9.65 9.37
C LEU A 431 -10.90 9.00 8.24
N GLU A 432 -11.59 9.81 7.47
CA GLU A 432 -12.44 9.36 6.37
C GLU A 432 -11.94 9.81 5.00
N GLY A 433 -12.31 9.03 4.00
CA GLY A 433 -12.10 9.32 2.58
C GLY A 433 -10.69 9.01 2.10
N LEU A 434 -10.54 9.13 0.79
CA LEU A 434 -9.29 8.93 0.07
C LEU A 434 -8.71 10.31 -0.29
N ARG A 435 -7.49 10.58 0.15
CA ARG A 435 -6.79 11.85 -0.10
C ARG A 435 -5.46 11.56 -0.77
N TYR A 436 -5.42 11.79 -2.08
CA TYR A 436 -4.20 11.67 -2.88
C TYR A 436 -3.39 12.95 -2.79
N LEU A 437 -2.06 12.82 -2.92
CA LEU A 437 -1.13 13.92 -2.89
C LEU A 437 0.09 13.57 -3.74
N TRP A 438 0.49 14.44 -4.66
CA TRP A 438 1.79 14.39 -5.29
C TRP A 438 2.80 15.14 -4.44
N VAL A 439 3.93 14.51 -4.13
CA VAL A 439 5.11 15.17 -3.56
C VAL A 439 6.17 15.19 -4.65
N ILE A 440 6.69 16.38 -4.95
CA ILE A 440 7.61 16.63 -6.07
C ILE A 440 8.90 17.30 -5.59
N ASP A 441 9.89 17.42 -6.47
CA ASP A 441 11.16 18.11 -6.19
C ASP A 441 11.89 17.55 -4.97
N PHE A 442 12.06 16.23 -4.92
CA PHE A 442 12.86 15.58 -3.90
C PHE A 442 14.32 16.01 -3.99
N PRO A 443 15.09 15.97 -2.88
CA PRO A 443 16.51 16.15 -2.95
C PRO A 443 17.15 15.05 -3.81
N MET A 444 18.14 15.39 -4.61
CA MET A 444 18.90 14.41 -5.38
C MET A 444 19.79 13.55 -4.49
N PHE A 445 20.29 14.13 -3.41
CA PHE A 445 21.17 13.49 -2.44
C PHE A 445 20.60 13.64 -1.02
N GLU A 446 20.62 12.55 -0.24
CA GLU A 446 20.03 12.54 1.11
C GLU A 446 21.03 12.86 2.23
N GLY A 447 22.33 12.85 1.93
CA GLY A 447 23.41 13.08 2.88
C GLY A 447 24.78 12.87 2.27
N LEU A 448 25.79 12.80 3.12
CA LEU A 448 27.17 12.47 2.73
C LEU A 448 27.58 11.15 3.40
N ASP A 449 28.38 10.35 2.70
CA ASP A 449 29.03 9.15 3.25
C ASP A 449 30.23 9.51 4.15
N ASP A 450 30.87 8.52 4.75
CA ASP A 450 32.06 8.72 5.61
C ASP A 450 33.26 9.30 4.85
N ALA A 451 33.29 9.21 3.53
CA ALA A 451 34.32 9.80 2.67
C ALA A 451 33.96 11.22 2.20
N GLY A 452 32.77 11.72 2.54
CA GLY A 452 32.27 13.03 2.14
C GLY A 452 31.61 13.06 0.75
N ASN A 453 31.35 11.91 0.11
CA ASN A 453 30.62 11.86 -1.16
C ASN A 453 29.11 11.91 -0.91
N PRO A 454 28.34 12.59 -1.76
CA PRO A 454 26.89 12.55 -1.71
C PRO A 454 26.32 11.12 -1.84
N ILE A 455 25.28 10.84 -1.07
CA ILE A 455 24.51 9.58 -1.15
C ILE A 455 23.26 9.87 -1.97
N ALA A 456 23.03 9.10 -3.05
CA ALA A 456 21.84 9.28 -3.88
C ALA A 456 20.55 9.00 -3.08
N ALA A 457 19.59 9.91 -3.12
CA ALA A 457 18.29 9.72 -2.47
C ALA A 457 17.42 8.67 -3.18
N HIS A 458 17.61 8.53 -4.49
CA HIS A 458 16.99 7.53 -5.35
C HIS A 458 18.09 6.76 -6.10
N HIS A 459 17.83 6.31 -7.31
CA HIS A 459 18.85 5.65 -8.13
C HIS A 459 19.69 6.69 -8.94
N PRO A 460 20.93 6.35 -9.34
CA PRO A 460 21.86 7.31 -9.97
C PRO A 460 21.47 7.73 -11.40
N PHE A 461 20.37 7.21 -11.94
CA PHE A 461 19.83 7.56 -13.28
C PHE A 461 18.74 8.63 -13.20
N THR A 462 18.48 9.21 -12.04
CA THR A 462 17.49 10.29 -11.86
C THR A 462 18.05 11.61 -12.37
N MET A 463 17.27 12.32 -13.19
CA MET A 463 17.65 13.62 -13.75
C MET A 463 17.64 14.68 -12.64
N PRO A 464 18.72 15.44 -12.44
CA PRO A 464 18.69 16.64 -11.60
C PRO A 464 17.80 17.72 -12.20
N ASN A 465 17.32 18.64 -11.36
CA ASN A 465 16.63 19.82 -11.86
C ASN A 465 17.62 20.72 -12.60
N ALA A 466 17.24 21.24 -13.75
CA ALA A 466 18.11 22.04 -14.60
C ALA A 466 18.63 23.32 -13.90
N ASP A 467 17.81 23.95 -13.06
CA ASP A 467 18.18 25.16 -12.33
C ASP A 467 19.25 24.90 -11.25
N ASP A 468 19.43 23.66 -10.83
CA ASP A 468 20.32 23.29 -9.73
C ASP A 468 21.63 22.63 -10.20
N PHE A 469 21.85 22.56 -11.51
CA PHE A 469 22.98 21.80 -12.10
C PHE A 469 24.35 22.31 -11.61
N GLU A 470 24.49 23.63 -11.46
CA GLU A 470 25.74 24.25 -10.99
C GLU A 470 26.03 23.93 -9.52
N LEU A 471 25.00 23.56 -8.75
CA LEU A 471 25.16 23.22 -7.33
C LEU A 471 25.72 21.81 -7.10
N MET A 472 25.73 20.95 -8.12
CA MET A 472 26.07 19.52 -7.97
C MET A 472 27.42 19.27 -7.29
N PHE A 473 28.43 20.15 -7.51
CA PHE A 473 29.74 20.02 -6.93
C PHE A 473 30.05 21.07 -5.83
N SER A 474 29.25 22.14 -5.73
CA SER A 474 29.46 23.20 -4.74
C SER A 474 28.57 23.04 -3.49
N ASP A 475 27.32 22.63 -3.67
CA ASP A 475 26.35 22.37 -2.61
C ASP A 475 25.41 21.22 -3.03
N PRO A 476 25.91 19.97 -3.07
CA PRO A 476 25.15 18.85 -3.59
C PRO A 476 23.84 18.58 -2.84
N LEU A 477 23.78 18.90 -1.55
CA LEU A 477 22.56 18.66 -0.75
C LEU A 477 21.42 19.64 -1.07
N ALA A 478 21.71 20.72 -1.80
CA ALA A 478 20.71 21.67 -2.29
C ALA A 478 20.12 21.26 -3.66
N VAL A 479 20.74 20.31 -4.36
CA VAL A 479 20.28 19.86 -5.69
C VAL A 479 18.96 19.10 -5.58
N ARG A 480 17.96 19.57 -6.31
CA ARG A 480 16.66 18.87 -6.47
C ARG A 480 16.74 17.89 -7.63
N ALA A 481 16.03 16.79 -7.48
CA ALA A 481 15.80 15.80 -8.54
C ALA A 481 14.45 16.05 -9.23
N GLN A 482 14.36 15.70 -10.50
CA GLN A 482 13.07 15.59 -11.21
C GLN A 482 12.37 14.29 -10.83
N SER A 483 12.06 14.14 -9.54
CA SER A 483 11.39 12.98 -8.96
C SER A 483 10.09 13.36 -8.27
N TYR A 484 9.18 12.42 -8.22
CA TYR A 484 7.81 12.63 -7.75
C TYR A 484 7.26 11.34 -7.18
N ASP A 485 6.58 11.46 -6.01
CA ASP A 485 5.91 10.36 -5.32
C ASP A 485 4.41 10.60 -5.26
N LEU A 486 3.63 9.54 -5.42
CA LEU A 486 2.20 9.56 -5.16
C LEU A 486 1.92 8.99 -3.78
N VAL A 487 1.25 9.78 -2.96
CA VAL A 487 0.85 9.44 -1.60
C VAL A 487 -0.68 9.30 -1.51
N LEU A 488 -1.14 8.30 -0.76
CA LEU A 488 -2.55 8.14 -0.40
C LEU A 488 -2.66 7.90 1.11
N ASN A 489 -3.35 8.80 1.82
CA ASN A 489 -3.65 8.63 3.25
C ASN A 489 -2.40 8.34 4.13
N GLY A 490 -1.27 8.94 3.81
CA GLY A 490 -0.01 8.75 4.54
C GLY A 490 0.79 7.51 4.12
N TRP A 491 0.38 6.84 3.04
CA TRP A 491 1.12 5.75 2.41
C TRP A 491 1.69 6.23 1.08
N GLU A 492 2.98 6.07 0.89
CA GLU A 492 3.61 6.17 -0.42
C GLU A 492 3.14 5.00 -1.27
N LEU A 493 2.35 5.30 -2.29
CA LEU A 493 1.91 4.29 -3.27
C LEU A 493 3.06 3.90 -4.18
N GLY A 494 3.79 4.89 -4.68
CA GLY A 494 4.88 4.69 -5.59
C GLY A 494 5.65 5.95 -5.89
N SER A 495 6.73 5.80 -6.64
CA SER A 495 7.72 6.80 -6.98
C SER A 495 8.08 6.77 -8.46
N GLY A 496 8.48 7.92 -8.98
CA GLY A 496 8.94 8.07 -10.36
C GLY A 496 9.93 9.21 -10.52
N SER A 497 10.56 9.25 -11.69
CA SER A 497 11.43 10.37 -12.06
C SER A 497 11.59 10.49 -13.57
N ILE A 498 12.06 11.65 -14.02
CA ILE A 498 12.68 11.79 -15.33
C ILE A 498 14.08 11.17 -15.24
N ARG A 499 14.51 10.48 -16.31
CA ARG A 499 15.77 9.76 -16.35
C ARG A 499 16.85 10.57 -17.06
N ILE A 500 18.09 10.38 -16.63
CA ILE A 500 19.24 10.92 -17.36
C ILE A 500 19.36 10.13 -18.67
N HIS A 501 19.41 10.83 -19.79
CA HIS A 501 19.64 10.29 -21.12
C HIS A 501 20.89 10.87 -21.78
N ASP A 502 21.43 11.95 -21.23
CA ASP A 502 22.66 12.59 -21.66
C ASP A 502 23.88 11.95 -20.97
N PRO A 503 24.83 11.35 -21.73
CA PRO A 503 26.01 10.69 -21.15
C PRO A 503 26.89 11.61 -20.30
N LYS A 504 26.96 12.93 -20.63
CA LYS A 504 27.75 13.89 -19.88
C LYS A 504 27.13 14.12 -18.50
N ILE A 505 25.81 14.34 -18.44
CA ILE A 505 25.08 14.53 -17.19
C ILE A 505 25.23 13.25 -16.32
N GLN A 506 25.13 12.08 -16.93
CA GLN A 506 25.31 10.81 -16.21
C GLN A 506 26.72 10.67 -15.63
N SER A 507 27.74 11.03 -16.40
CA SER A 507 29.13 11.04 -15.91
C SER A 507 29.32 12.02 -14.75
N ASP A 508 28.73 13.20 -14.83
CA ASP A 508 28.84 14.22 -13.77
C ASP A 508 28.14 13.75 -12.48
N VAL A 509 26.98 13.09 -12.58
CA VAL A 509 26.29 12.48 -11.43
C VAL A 509 27.13 11.36 -10.82
N PHE A 510 27.73 10.48 -11.60
CA PHE A 510 28.61 9.43 -11.08
C PHE A 510 29.84 10.03 -10.36
N LYS A 511 30.43 11.06 -10.90
CA LYS A 511 31.56 11.76 -10.25
C LYS A 511 31.13 12.39 -8.92
N ALA A 512 29.97 13.04 -8.87
CA ALA A 512 29.42 13.60 -7.63
C ALA A 512 29.21 12.52 -6.56
N LEU A 513 28.77 11.32 -6.95
CA LEU A 513 28.57 10.16 -6.07
C LEU A 513 29.90 9.43 -5.72
N GLY A 514 31.05 9.88 -6.21
CA GLY A 514 32.35 9.20 -5.99
C GLY A 514 32.46 7.85 -6.71
N ILE A 515 31.65 7.60 -7.75
CA ILE A 515 31.67 6.37 -8.55
C ILE A 515 32.66 6.55 -9.71
N SER A 516 33.74 5.75 -9.72
CA SER A 516 34.70 5.78 -10.83
C SER A 516 34.12 5.19 -12.11
N ASP A 517 34.72 5.55 -13.26
CA ASP A 517 34.30 5.03 -14.57
C ASP A 517 34.41 3.50 -14.65
N GLU A 518 35.40 2.88 -13.97
CA GLU A 518 35.53 1.42 -13.92
C GLU A 518 34.38 0.78 -13.17
N VAL A 519 33.99 1.36 -12.01
CA VAL A 519 32.89 0.87 -11.19
C VAL A 519 31.57 1.08 -11.92
N ALA A 520 31.38 2.23 -12.58
CA ALA A 520 30.21 2.53 -13.39
C ALA A 520 30.06 1.52 -14.53
N ASN A 521 31.12 1.26 -15.28
CA ASN A 521 31.12 0.27 -16.36
C ASN A 521 30.89 -1.16 -15.86
N GLN A 522 31.47 -1.55 -14.74
CA GLN A 522 31.26 -2.87 -14.15
C GLN A 522 29.79 -3.11 -13.75
N ARG A 523 29.14 -2.09 -13.17
CA ARG A 523 27.78 -2.22 -12.65
C ARG A 523 26.70 -1.95 -13.70
N PHE A 524 26.93 -1.00 -14.58
CA PHE A 524 25.93 -0.43 -15.48
C PHE A 524 26.35 -0.44 -16.95
N GLY A 525 27.51 -1.04 -17.29
CA GLY A 525 28.13 -0.93 -18.60
C GLY A 525 27.17 -1.21 -19.74
N PHE A 526 26.39 -2.28 -19.66
CA PHE A 526 25.43 -2.63 -20.72
C PHE A 526 24.30 -1.59 -20.91
N LEU A 527 23.89 -0.88 -19.85
CA LEU A 527 22.91 0.20 -19.95
C LEU A 527 23.56 1.48 -20.51
N LEU A 528 24.78 1.81 -20.06
CA LEU A 528 25.54 2.94 -20.59
C LEU A 528 25.89 2.74 -22.06
N ASP A 529 26.25 1.53 -22.46
CA ASP A 529 26.47 1.16 -23.85
C ASP A 529 25.18 1.35 -24.68
N ALA A 530 24.04 0.89 -24.17
CA ALA A 530 22.76 1.08 -24.83
C ALA A 530 22.41 2.56 -25.02
N PHE A 531 22.67 3.42 -24.03
CA PHE A 531 22.47 4.86 -24.13
C PHE A 531 23.36 5.48 -25.22
N GLY A 532 24.53 4.92 -25.46
CA GLY A 532 25.42 5.31 -26.57
C GLY A 532 24.82 5.13 -27.97
N PHE A 533 23.75 4.34 -28.10
CA PHE A 533 23.02 4.15 -29.37
C PHE A 533 21.84 5.13 -29.54
N GLY A 534 21.68 6.09 -28.64
CA GLY A 534 20.66 7.13 -28.75
C GLY A 534 19.47 6.88 -27.83
N ALA A 535 19.60 7.19 -26.56
CA ALA A 535 18.49 7.16 -25.61
C ALA A 535 17.62 8.41 -25.78
N PRO A 536 16.30 8.28 -25.94
CA PRO A 536 15.40 9.43 -25.94
C PRO A 536 15.30 10.01 -24.52
N PRO A 537 14.95 11.30 -24.34
CA PRO A 537 14.44 11.78 -23.06
C PRO A 537 13.26 10.90 -22.63
N HIS A 538 13.29 10.40 -21.40
CA HIS A 538 12.24 9.49 -20.91
C HIS A 538 12.03 9.63 -19.41
N GLY A 539 10.88 9.19 -18.96
CA GLY A 539 10.51 9.19 -17.56
C GLY A 539 9.50 8.10 -17.26
N GLY A 540 9.38 7.75 -16.00
CA GLY A 540 8.50 6.68 -15.61
C GLY A 540 8.12 6.70 -14.14
N PHE A 541 7.29 5.73 -13.80
CA PHE A 541 6.73 5.57 -12.47
C PHE A 541 6.54 4.10 -12.14
N ALA A 542 6.64 3.76 -10.86
CA ALA A 542 6.25 2.44 -10.37
C ALA A 542 5.49 2.56 -9.05
N PHE A 543 4.37 1.83 -8.91
CA PHE A 543 3.67 1.77 -7.64
C PHE A 543 3.20 0.37 -7.26
N GLY A 544 3.11 0.13 -5.94
CA GLY A 544 2.66 -1.14 -5.40
C GLY A 544 1.14 -1.33 -5.54
N ILE A 545 0.71 -2.24 -6.42
CA ILE A 545 -0.70 -2.61 -6.58
C ILE A 545 -1.27 -3.18 -5.28
N ASP A 546 -0.46 -3.92 -4.52
CA ASP A 546 -0.87 -4.49 -3.24
C ASP A 546 -1.24 -3.40 -2.22
N ARG A 547 -0.46 -2.31 -2.17
CA ARG A 547 -0.74 -1.15 -1.31
C ARG A 547 -2.02 -0.43 -1.73
N LEU A 548 -2.16 -0.13 -3.01
CA LEU A 548 -3.37 0.51 -3.54
C LEU A 548 -4.60 -0.34 -3.24
N ALA A 549 -4.55 -1.64 -3.53
CA ALA A 549 -5.66 -2.56 -3.28
C ALA A 549 -6.02 -2.64 -1.79
N ALA A 550 -5.03 -2.70 -0.88
CA ALA A 550 -5.28 -2.73 0.56
C ALA A 550 -6.01 -1.45 1.02
N LEU A 551 -5.52 -0.27 0.62
CA LEU A 551 -6.13 1.00 0.97
C LEU A 551 -7.56 1.14 0.42
N LEU A 552 -7.80 0.75 -0.83
CA LEU A 552 -9.13 0.80 -1.45
C LEU A 552 -10.11 -0.24 -0.88
N CYS A 553 -9.61 -1.35 -0.34
CA CYS A 553 -10.41 -2.34 0.38
C CYS A 553 -10.62 -1.99 1.87
N GLY A 554 -9.94 -0.96 2.40
CA GLY A 554 -9.98 -0.60 3.82
C GLY A 554 -9.24 -1.58 4.72
N GLU A 555 -8.15 -2.17 4.22
CA GLU A 555 -7.33 -3.15 4.92
C GLU A 555 -6.05 -2.52 5.49
N ASP A 556 -5.67 -2.93 6.69
CA ASP A 556 -4.46 -2.44 7.38
C ASP A 556 -3.18 -3.19 6.94
N THR A 557 -3.31 -4.27 6.18
CA THR A 557 -2.19 -5.08 5.70
C THR A 557 -2.42 -5.58 4.28
N ILE A 558 -1.35 -5.57 3.48
CA ILE A 558 -1.39 -6.08 2.11
C ILE A 558 -1.65 -7.60 2.04
N ARG A 559 -1.45 -8.34 3.13
CA ARG A 559 -1.74 -9.79 3.19
C ARG A 559 -3.21 -10.12 2.96
N GLU A 560 -4.13 -9.19 3.24
CA GLU A 560 -5.57 -9.38 3.02
C GLU A 560 -6.00 -9.20 1.54
N VAL A 561 -5.11 -8.67 0.70
CA VAL A 561 -5.33 -8.50 -0.75
C VAL A 561 -4.40 -9.36 -1.62
N ILE A 562 -3.59 -10.22 -1.00
CA ILE A 562 -2.73 -11.22 -1.66
C ILE A 562 -3.33 -12.60 -1.38
N ALA A 563 -3.49 -13.43 -2.44
CA ALA A 563 -4.11 -14.74 -2.29
C ALA A 563 -3.33 -15.65 -1.31
N PHE A 564 -2.01 -15.77 -1.50
CA PHE A 564 -1.14 -16.64 -0.71
C PHE A 564 0.09 -15.85 -0.21
N PRO A 565 -0.06 -14.99 0.81
CA PRO A 565 1.04 -14.21 1.34
C PRO A 565 1.93 -15.05 2.27
N LYS A 566 3.16 -14.59 2.51
CA LYS A 566 4.03 -15.12 3.57
C LYS A 566 3.65 -14.51 4.93
N THR A 567 3.99 -15.20 6.01
CA THR A 567 3.95 -14.64 7.38
C THR A 567 4.94 -13.48 7.52
N GLN A 568 4.86 -12.75 8.62
CA GLN A 568 5.85 -11.71 8.94
C GLN A 568 7.28 -12.26 9.09
N SER A 569 7.44 -13.55 9.43
CA SER A 569 8.73 -14.25 9.48
C SER A 569 9.17 -14.84 8.13
N GLY A 570 8.48 -14.54 7.04
CA GLY A 570 8.82 -15.01 5.69
C GLY A 570 8.43 -16.45 5.37
N LEU A 571 7.63 -17.11 6.23
CA LEU A 571 7.23 -18.50 6.04
C LEU A 571 5.92 -18.62 5.26
N ASP A 572 5.83 -19.57 4.38
CA ASP A 572 4.57 -20.06 3.84
C ASP A 572 4.08 -21.26 4.67
N LEU A 573 3.13 -21.01 5.56
CA LEU A 573 2.61 -22.05 6.47
C LEU A 573 1.78 -23.12 5.76
N MET A 574 1.28 -22.86 4.56
CA MET A 574 0.49 -23.81 3.78
C MET A 574 1.40 -24.84 3.09
N THR A 575 2.46 -24.38 2.43
CA THR A 575 3.40 -25.24 1.69
C THR A 575 4.60 -25.65 2.52
N GLY A 576 4.88 -24.95 3.62
CA GLY A 576 6.06 -25.11 4.47
C GLY A 576 7.34 -24.54 3.84
N ALA A 577 7.23 -23.64 2.85
CA ALA A 577 8.41 -22.99 2.28
C ALA A 577 8.92 -21.86 3.21
N PRO A 578 10.28 -21.63 3.24
CA PRO A 578 11.32 -22.35 2.52
C PRO A 578 11.61 -23.74 3.11
N LYS A 579 12.00 -24.68 2.26
CA LYS A 579 12.35 -26.06 2.65
C LYS A 579 13.80 -26.39 2.33
N GLN A 580 14.37 -27.34 3.06
CA GLN A 580 15.67 -27.89 2.72
C GLN A 580 15.65 -28.54 1.33
N ILE A 581 16.70 -28.27 0.57
CA ILE A 581 16.91 -28.90 -0.74
C ILE A 581 17.71 -30.18 -0.55
N ALA A 582 17.40 -31.23 -1.30
CA ALA A 582 18.13 -32.48 -1.29
C ALA A 582 19.61 -32.28 -1.70
N LYS A 583 20.53 -33.03 -1.08
CA LYS A 583 21.97 -32.91 -1.36
C LYS A 583 22.31 -33.13 -2.84
N ASP A 584 21.66 -34.09 -3.49
CA ASP A 584 21.89 -34.40 -4.89
C ASP A 584 21.49 -33.21 -5.80
N THR A 585 20.42 -32.52 -5.43
CA THR A 585 20.00 -31.30 -6.13
C THR A 585 21.04 -30.20 -5.96
N LEU A 586 21.54 -29.94 -4.74
CA LEU A 586 22.61 -28.97 -4.51
C LEU A 586 23.88 -29.32 -5.32
N GLN A 587 24.28 -30.59 -5.31
CA GLN A 587 25.44 -31.06 -6.08
C GLN A 587 25.28 -30.84 -7.58
N SER A 588 24.07 -31.00 -8.14
CA SER A 588 23.79 -30.75 -9.54
C SER A 588 23.99 -29.30 -9.96
N TYR A 589 23.92 -28.36 -8.99
CA TYR A 589 24.24 -26.94 -9.18
C TYR A 589 25.69 -26.58 -8.78
N GLY A 590 26.50 -27.53 -8.35
CA GLY A 590 27.84 -27.28 -7.83
C GLY A 590 27.85 -26.60 -6.46
N LEU A 591 26.79 -26.74 -5.67
CA LEU A 591 26.60 -26.07 -4.38
C LEU A 591 26.71 -27.04 -3.20
N ALA A 592 27.11 -26.53 -2.03
CA ALA A 592 27.11 -27.23 -0.77
C ALA A 592 26.74 -26.28 0.38
N ILE A 593 26.05 -26.78 1.41
CA ILE A 593 25.81 -26.04 2.65
C ILE A 593 27.05 -26.17 3.54
N SER A 594 27.65 -25.03 3.92
CA SER A 594 28.79 -25.02 4.85
C SER A 594 28.38 -25.50 6.24
N GLU A 595 29.32 -26.20 6.95
CA GLU A 595 29.03 -26.74 8.28
C GLU A 595 28.81 -25.67 9.36
N SER A 596 29.34 -24.46 9.15
CA SER A 596 29.16 -23.33 10.06
C SER A 596 27.72 -22.82 10.13
N GLN A 597 26.92 -23.06 9.11
CA GLN A 597 25.51 -22.60 9.04
C GLN A 597 24.49 -23.65 9.51
N LYS A 598 24.94 -24.86 9.89
CA LYS A 598 24.04 -25.91 10.41
C LYS A 598 23.61 -25.70 11.87
N LYS A 599 24.10 -24.64 12.54
CA LYS A 599 23.87 -24.35 13.96
C LYS A 599 23.05 -23.07 14.23
N ALA A 600 22.47 -22.45 13.22
CA ALA A 600 21.61 -21.28 13.39
C ALA A 600 20.11 -21.66 13.33
#